data_0859e448b1f858399e4aafc327d68c57
#
_entry.id   0859e448b1f858399e4aafc327d68c57
#
_cell.length_a   1.000
_cell.length_b   1.000
_cell.length_c   1.000
_cell.angle_alpha   90.00
_cell.angle_beta   90.00
_cell.angle_gamma   90.00
#
_symmetry.space_group_name_H-M   'P 1'
#
loop_
_entity.id
_entity.type
_entity.pdbx_description
1 polymer ?
#
loop_
_entity_poly.entity_id
_entity_poly.type
_entity_poly.pdbx_seq_one_letter_code
_entity_poly.pdbx_strand_id
1 'polypeptide(L)'
;MPDELIDEWVGPLSVERSGGGTPPPLSGGPDRAAVTGGGGRTRRPSWLRALLVSLVIIASGAACGAAAYRLERSLGVQPPTVEQTADGWRITARRQREFSGLALYGDRLVWQNGAAIELLELDTGRLRLLGPGPGMRATWDPAVGERYAVWFEAERRDSPSARAVVYDTHSGRRWTLTEIGSVLSYPALSGDAAVWCSTRAVHSPSINGVWIGDGIAFEVAPGRGEPVIDDGVVVWATDRIGPLVAAELASGTTWPVAAGLTRGRFTGLALAGRTVVWGQTPTVREPGRVAAIDVDGGDTTVLARGAHRLCGPVFDGRTVVWGECGPDGDRIMACRLDGPTFTVAAVAGDLVEVAVSDARVAWIAATAPARYEIVVARLPQ
;
A
#
# COMPACT_ATOMS: atom_id res chain seq x y z
N MET A 1 27.36 -2.24 -33.85
CA MET A 1 28.24 -1.09 -34.01
C MET A 1 27.54 0.15 -33.45
N PRO A 2 28.13 0.87 -32.51
CA PRO A 2 29.11 0.50 -31.50
C PRO A 2 28.57 0.47 -30.08
N ASP A 3 29.16 -0.41 -29.30
CA ASP A 3 29.34 -0.26 -27.85
C ASP A 3 30.16 1.01 -27.59
N GLU A 4 29.82 1.71 -26.55
CA GLU A 4 30.74 2.38 -25.63
C GLU A 4 29.99 3.26 -24.64
N LEU A 5 30.38 3.12 -23.38
CA LEU A 5 30.19 3.98 -22.23
C LEU A 5 29.26 3.43 -21.15
N ILE A 6 29.82 2.50 -20.39
CA ILE A 6 29.55 2.37 -18.96
C ILE A 6 30.93 2.25 -18.31
N ASP A 7 31.42 3.33 -17.76
CA ASP A 7 32.37 3.33 -16.64
C ASP A 7 32.39 4.72 -16.02
N GLU A 8 31.85 4.79 -14.80
CA GLU A 8 32.43 5.52 -13.65
C GLU A 8 31.45 5.52 -12.50
N TRP A 9 31.61 4.52 -11.67
CA TRP A 9 31.00 4.53 -10.34
C TRP A 9 32.06 4.99 -9.35
N VAL A 10 31.88 6.18 -8.79
CA VAL A 10 32.79 6.77 -7.79
C VAL A 10 32.06 7.04 -6.50
N GLY A 11 32.35 6.25 -5.48
CA GLY A 11 32.54 6.68 -4.10
C GLY A 11 31.31 6.81 -3.18
N PRO A 12 31.49 6.52 -1.90
CA PRO A 12 30.43 6.57 -0.90
C PRO A 12 30.10 8.01 -0.53
N LEU A 13 28.81 8.34 -0.49
CA LEU A 13 28.29 9.62 -0.01
C LEU A 13 28.39 9.67 1.51
N SER A 14 29.26 10.53 2.00
CA SER A 14 29.30 10.94 3.40
C SER A 14 28.12 11.84 3.71
N VAL A 15 27.28 11.40 4.64
CA VAL A 15 26.21 12.22 5.22
C VAL A 15 26.84 13.21 6.21
N GLU A 16 26.96 14.47 5.82
CA GLU A 16 27.23 15.55 6.76
C GLU A 16 26.00 15.83 7.63
N ARG A 17 26.11 15.44 8.89
CA ARG A 17 25.20 15.93 9.94
C ARG A 17 25.50 17.39 10.23
N SER A 18 24.68 18.31 9.75
CA SER A 18 24.71 19.70 10.19
C SER A 18 24.21 19.81 11.64
N GLY A 19 25.03 20.48 12.44
CA GLY A 19 25.02 20.52 13.87
C GLY A 19 23.77 21.09 14.54
N GLY A 20 23.60 20.62 15.76
CA GLY A 20 22.55 21.00 16.67
C GLY A 20 22.56 22.50 17.03
N GLY A 21 21.40 23.09 16.87
CA GLY A 21 21.03 24.37 17.45
C GLY A 21 20.17 24.15 18.68
N THR A 22 20.69 24.47 19.82
CA THR A 22 19.97 24.49 21.11
C THR A 22 18.91 25.59 21.09
N PRO A 23 17.66 25.33 21.48
CA PRO A 23 16.64 26.36 21.58
C PRO A 23 16.90 27.24 22.84
N PRO A 24 16.61 28.55 22.76
CA PRO A 24 16.79 29.47 23.91
C PRO A 24 15.70 29.28 24.98
N PRO A 25 15.98 29.63 26.23
CA PRO A 25 15.03 29.47 27.31
C PRO A 25 13.94 30.56 27.27
N LEU A 26 12.70 30.14 27.46
CA LEU A 26 11.58 31.04 27.68
C LEU A 26 11.61 31.59 29.11
N SER A 27 11.86 32.90 29.23
CA SER A 27 11.69 33.66 30.44
C SER A 27 10.43 34.53 30.37
N GLY A 28 9.70 34.62 31.47
CA GLY A 28 8.83 35.74 31.77
C GLY A 28 7.33 35.43 31.80
N GLY A 29 6.83 35.13 32.98
CA GLY A 29 5.41 35.29 33.27
C GLY A 29 5.10 36.75 33.64
N PRO A 30 3.86 37.17 33.53
CA PRO A 30 3.37 38.20 34.45
C PRO A 30 2.06 37.81 35.17
N ASP A 31 2.08 38.17 36.40
CA ASP A 31 1.08 38.68 37.32
C ASP A 31 -0.42 38.34 37.16
N ARG A 32 -0.86 37.79 38.27
CA ARG A 32 -2.27 37.68 38.64
C ARG A 32 -2.90 39.04 38.93
N ALA A 33 -3.95 39.37 38.19
CA ALA A 33 -4.93 40.36 38.63
C ALA A 33 -6.24 39.64 38.98
N ALA A 34 -6.61 39.71 40.25
CA ALA A 34 -7.90 39.27 40.77
C ALA A 34 -8.98 40.24 40.30
N VAL A 35 -10.03 39.74 39.62
CA VAL A 35 -11.28 40.48 39.41
C VAL A 35 -12.40 39.67 40.03
N THR A 36 -12.86 40.15 41.17
CA THR A 36 -14.11 39.80 41.80
C THR A 36 -15.28 40.47 41.02
N GLY A 37 -16.08 39.69 40.33
CA GLY A 37 -17.31 40.13 39.67
C GLY A 37 -18.41 39.11 39.87
N GLY A 38 -19.29 39.37 40.85
CA GLY A 38 -20.50 38.59 41.09
C GLY A 38 -21.51 38.84 39.95
N GLY A 39 -21.81 37.79 39.21
CA GLY A 39 -22.87 37.77 38.20
C GLY A 39 -23.70 36.51 38.36
N GLY A 40 -24.96 36.68 38.75
CA GLY A 40 -25.95 35.61 38.93
C GLY A 40 -26.08 34.76 37.66
N ARG A 41 -25.56 33.54 37.72
CA ARG A 41 -25.73 32.54 36.64
C ARG A 41 -27.08 31.87 36.78
N THR A 42 -28.06 32.30 35.96
CA THR A 42 -29.22 31.48 35.67
C THR A 42 -28.79 30.15 35.11
N ARG A 43 -28.93 29.06 35.87
CA ARG A 43 -28.67 27.69 35.42
C ARG A 43 -29.64 27.35 34.28
N ARG A 44 -29.16 27.41 33.03
CA ARG A 44 -29.90 26.84 31.90
C ARG A 44 -30.03 25.33 32.13
N PRO A 45 -31.20 24.74 31.89
CA PRO A 45 -31.46 23.35 32.18
C PRO A 45 -30.55 22.43 31.30
N SER A 46 -30.01 21.41 31.94
CA SER A 46 -28.99 20.49 31.33
C SER A 46 -29.45 19.76 30.06
N TRP A 47 -30.77 19.57 29.93
CA TRP A 47 -31.37 18.94 28.74
C TRP A 47 -31.21 19.76 27.45
N LEU A 48 -31.19 21.10 27.54
CA LEU A 48 -30.94 21.98 26.39
C LEU A 48 -29.51 21.81 25.83
N ARG A 49 -28.51 21.54 26.69
CA ARG A 49 -27.16 21.26 26.27
C ARG A 49 -27.04 19.88 25.59
N ALA A 50 -27.71 18.87 26.15
CA ALA A 50 -27.77 17.54 25.55
C ALA A 50 -28.44 17.58 24.17
N LEU A 51 -29.52 18.34 24.01
CA LEU A 51 -30.22 18.49 22.73
C LEU A 51 -29.40 19.25 21.69
N LEU A 52 -28.65 20.28 22.08
CA LEU A 52 -27.73 21.00 21.19
C LEU A 52 -26.56 20.14 20.76
N VAL A 53 -25.96 19.35 21.64
CA VAL A 53 -24.87 18.41 21.30
C VAL A 53 -25.37 17.32 20.34
N SER A 54 -26.54 16.75 20.60
CA SER A 54 -27.16 15.76 19.71
C SER A 54 -27.49 16.34 18.34
N LEU A 55 -28.00 17.58 18.26
CA LEU A 55 -28.26 18.26 16.99
C LEU A 55 -26.99 18.56 16.20
N VAL A 56 -25.89 18.93 16.86
CA VAL A 56 -24.57 19.16 16.23
C VAL A 56 -23.99 17.84 15.69
N ILE A 57 -24.12 16.73 16.43
CA ILE A 57 -23.66 15.41 16.00
C ILE A 57 -24.47 14.94 14.78
N ILE A 58 -25.78 15.08 14.78
CA ILE A 58 -26.65 14.73 13.65
C ILE A 58 -26.37 15.61 12.44
N ALA A 59 -26.20 16.93 12.63
CA ALA A 59 -25.88 17.86 11.54
C ALA A 59 -24.49 17.60 10.93
N SER A 60 -23.48 17.28 11.75
CA SER A 60 -22.16 16.92 11.26
C SER A 60 -22.15 15.56 10.53
N GLY A 61 -22.88 14.57 11.03
CA GLY A 61 -23.06 13.28 10.35
C GLY A 61 -23.76 13.43 8.99
N ALA A 62 -24.82 14.22 8.92
CA ALA A 62 -25.54 14.50 7.67
C ALA A 62 -24.69 15.31 6.67
N ALA A 63 -23.89 16.27 7.16
CA ALA A 63 -22.99 17.05 6.32
C ALA A 63 -21.84 16.20 5.75
N CYS A 64 -21.28 15.28 6.56
CA CYS A 64 -20.26 14.31 6.08
C CYS A 64 -20.85 13.34 5.07
N GLY A 65 -22.06 12.81 5.30
CA GLY A 65 -22.75 11.93 4.35
C GLY A 65 -23.10 12.64 3.04
N ALA A 66 -23.56 13.90 3.09
CA ALA A 66 -23.84 14.70 1.89
C ALA A 66 -22.55 15.07 1.12
N ALA A 67 -21.44 15.31 1.81
CA ALA A 67 -20.16 15.58 1.19
C ALA A 67 -19.59 14.32 0.50
N ALA A 68 -19.67 13.15 1.16
CA ALA A 68 -19.29 11.87 0.57
C ALA A 68 -20.15 11.56 -0.65
N TYR A 69 -21.46 11.69 -0.58
CA TYR A 69 -22.38 11.48 -1.70
C TYR A 69 -22.12 12.43 -2.88
N ARG A 70 -21.80 13.71 -2.61
CA ARG A 70 -21.42 14.67 -3.68
C ARG A 70 -20.09 14.31 -4.32
N LEU A 71 -19.12 13.85 -3.54
CA LEU A 71 -17.82 13.41 -4.05
C LEU A 71 -17.98 12.17 -4.94
N GLU A 72 -18.70 11.15 -4.49
CA GLU A 72 -19.03 9.96 -5.28
C GLU A 72 -19.68 10.32 -6.62
N ARG A 73 -20.68 11.21 -6.59
CA ARG A 73 -21.36 11.67 -7.80
C ARG A 73 -20.44 12.46 -8.74
N SER A 74 -19.51 13.26 -8.19
CA SER A 74 -18.54 14.04 -8.98
C SER A 74 -17.46 13.18 -9.62
N LEU A 75 -17.12 12.05 -9.02
CA LEU A 75 -16.14 11.09 -9.51
C LEU A 75 -16.76 10.09 -10.50
N GLY A 76 -18.08 10.03 -10.61
CA GLY A 76 -18.79 9.03 -11.42
C GLY A 76 -18.63 7.60 -10.90
N VAL A 77 -18.16 7.45 -9.66
CA VAL A 77 -17.96 6.16 -8.98
C VAL A 77 -19.30 5.72 -8.40
N GLN A 78 -19.73 4.52 -8.73
CA GLN A 78 -20.87 3.89 -8.06
C GLN A 78 -20.33 3.11 -6.85
N PRO A 79 -20.94 3.26 -5.65
CA PRO A 79 -20.52 2.49 -4.50
C PRO A 79 -20.64 1.00 -4.80
N PRO A 80 -19.67 0.18 -4.38
CA PRO A 80 -19.75 -1.26 -4.56
C PRO A 80 -20.84 -1.85 -3.69
N THR A 81 -21.33 -3.02 -4.08
CA THR A 81 -22.16 -3.84 -3.21
C THR A 81 -21.25 -4.68 -2.33
N VAL A 82 -21.38 -4.55 -1.02
CA VAL A 82 -20.61 -5.32 -0.02
C VAL A 82 -21.54 -6.33 0.63
N GLU A 83 -21.18 -7.61 0.55
CA GLU A 83 -21.95 -8.72 1.09
C GLU A 83 -21.04 -9.59 1.97
N GLN A 84 -21.50 -9.88 3.18
CA GLN A 84 -20.87 -10.86 4.04
C GLN A 84 -21.35 -12.26 3.65
N THR A 85 -20.41 -13.16 3.39
CA THR A 85 -20.68 -14.56 3.07
C THR A 85 -20.33 -15.46 4.27
N ALA A 86 -20.66 -16.75 4.19
CA ALA A 86 -20.31 -17.70 5.25
C ALA A 86 -18.79 -17.80 5.47
N ASP A 87 -18.00 -17.64 4.38
CA ASP A 87 -16.55 -17.84 4.39
C ASP A 87 -15.77 -16.54 4.36
N GLY A 88 -16.42 -15.37 4.35
CA GLY A 88 -15.75 -14.09 4.27
C GLY A 88 -16.59 -12.96 3.68
N TRP A 89 -16.06 -12.26 2.68
CA TRP A 89 -16.70 -11.11 2.05
C TRP A 89 -16.67 -11.19 0.54
N ARG A 90 -17.70 -10.62 -0.08
CA ARG A 90 -17.80 -10.41 -1.52
C ARG A 90 -18.14 -8.96 -1.80
N ILE A 91 -17.30 -8.29 -2.58
CA ILE A 91 -17.46 -6.89 -2.97
C ILE A 91 -17.60 -6.85 -4.49
N THR A 92 -18.73 -6.37 -4.99
CA THR A 92 -19.01 -6.32 -6.42
C THR A 92 -19.10 -4.88 -6.88
N ALA A 93 -18.27 -4.50 -7.84
CA ALA A 93 -18.32 -3.19 -8.48
C ALA A 93 -18.82 -3.32 -9.93
N ARG A 94 -19.71 -2.40 -10.33
CA ARG A 94 -20.26 -2.33 -11.68
C ARG A 94 -19.69 -1.13 -12.42
N ARG A 95 -19.31 -1.32 -13.68
CA ARG A 95 -18.95 -0.27 -14.66
C ARG A 95 -17.75 0.58 -14.30
N GLN A 96 -16.61 -0.02 -14.01
CA GLN A 96 -15.43 0.78 -13.74
C GLN A 96 -14.27 0.44 -14.66
N ARG A 97 -13.48 1.45 -14.95
CA ARG A 97 -12.39 1.34 -15.92
C ARG A 97 -11.16 0.64 -15.38
N GLU A 98 -10.98 0.64 -14.07
CA GLU A 98 -9.80 0.06 -13.43
C GLU A 98 -10.16 -0.32 -11.99
N PHE A 99 -9.98 -1.58 -11.69
CA PHE A 99 -10.04 -2.15 -10.35
C PHE A 99 -8.65 -2.73 -10.11
N SER A 100 -7.89 -2.11 -9.25
CA SER A 100 -6.49 -2.48 -9.02
C SER A 100 -6.08 -2.05 -7.61
N GLY A 101 -4.87 -2.41 -7.21
CA GLY A 101 -4.31 -1.97 -5.97
C GLY A 101 -5.03 -2.55 -4.76
N LEU A 102 -4.95 -3.87 -4.63
CA LEU A 102 -5.52 -4.59 -3.50
C LEU A 102 -4.50 -4.71 -2.38
N ALA A 103 -4.80 -4.17 -1.21
CA ALA A 103 -3.98 -4.32 -0.01
C ALA A 103 -4.83 -4.81 1.16
N LEU A 104 -4.28 -5.76 1.93
CA LEU A 104 -4.92 -6.37 3.08
C LEU A 104 -3.96 -6.35 4.27
N TYR A 105 -4.44 -5.88 5.42
CA TYR A 105 -3.74 -5.99 6.70
C TYR A 105 -4.73 -6.20 7.85
N GLY A 106 -4.65 -7.33 8.50
CA GLY A 106 -5.57 -7.71 9.58
C GLY A 106 -7.02 -7.73 9.12
N ASP A 107 -7.82 -6.84 9.66
CA ASP A 107 -9.23 -6.63 9.33
C ASP A 107 -9.50 -5.52 8.29
N ARG A 108 -8.46 -4.97 7.67
CA ARG A 108 -8.56 -3.84 6.75
C ARG A 108 -8.23 -4.22 5.34
N LEU A 109 -9.22 -4.08 4.47
CA LEU A 109 -9.08 -4.25 3.03
C LEU A 109 -9.15 -2.88 2.38
N VAL A 110 -8.13 -2.53 1.59
CA VAL A 110 -8.09 -1.28 0.83
C VAL A 110 -7.90 -1.59 -0.64
N TRP A 111 -8.58 -0.88 -1.51
CA TRP A 111 -8.45 -1.04 -2.96
C TRP A 111 -8.69 0.27 -3.69
N GLN A 112 -8.24 0.32 -4.92
CA GLN A 112 -8.55 1.40 -5.85
C GLN A 112 -9.81 1.03 -6.64
N ASN A 113 -10.78 1.95 -6.68
CA ASN A 113 -12.02 1.84 -7.41
C ASN A 113 -12.12 3.03 -8.39
N GLY A 114 -11.58 2.86 -9.61
CA GLY A 114 -11.41 3.97 -10.55
C GLY A 114 -10.47 5.04 -10.00
N ALA A 115 -11.01 6.24 -9.74
CA ALA A 115 -10.26 7.33 -9.12
C ALA A 115 -10.41 7.36 -7.59
N ALA A 116 -11.12 6.43 -6.99
CA ALA A 116 -11.38 6.39 -5.56
C ALA A 116 -10.48 5.37 -4.85
N ILE A 117 -10.11 5.66 -3.62
CA ILE A 117 -9.53 4.70 -2.67
C ILE A 117 -10.60 4.39 -1.64
N GLU A 118 -10.90 3.11 -1.48
CA GLU A 118 -11.91 2.61 -0.56
C GLU A 118 -11.27 1.70 0.48
N LEU A 119 -11.79 1.76 1.71
CA LEU A 119 -11.39 0.92 2.84
C LEU A 119 -12.60 0.22 3.41
N LEU A 120 -12.55 -1.10 3.52
CA LEU A 120 -13.53 -1.93 4.21
C LEU A 120 -12.90 -2.47 5.50
N GLU A 121 -13.55 -2.19 6.63
CA GLU A 121 -13.26 -2.84 7.91
C GLU A 121 -14.01 -4.18 7.93
N LEU A 122 -13.30 -5.30 7.80
CA LEU A 122 -13.89 -6.64 7.65
C LEU A 122 -14.67 -7.10 8.88
N ASP A 123 -14.27 -6.68 10.07
CA ASP A 123 -14.93 -7.08 11.31
C ASP A 123 -16.27 -6.36 11.52
N THR A 124 -16.41 -5.15 10.99
CA THR A 124 -17.62 -4.32 11.15
C THR A 124 -18.46 -4.21 9.88
N GLY A 125 -17.89 -4.56 8.70
CA GLY A 125 -18.50 -4.32 7.40
C GLY A 125 -18.57 -2.84 7.00
N ARG A 126 -17.84 -1.98 7.72
CA ARG A 126 -17.87 -0.53 7.48
C ARG A 126 -17.02 -0.15 6.29
N LEU A 127 -17.66 0.35 5.24
CA LEU A 127 -16.99 0.90 4.06
C LEU A 127 -16.74 2.40 4.24
N ARG A 128 -15.54 2.85 3.88
CA ARG A 128 -15.14 4.26 3.88
C ARG A 128 -14.51 4.64 2.53
N LEU A 129 -14.84 5.83 2.04
CA LEU A 129 -14.15 6.46 0.93
C LEU A 129 -13.00 7.32 1.49
N LEU A 130 -11.75 6.99 1.11
CA LEU A 130 -10.55 7.67 1.60
C LEU A 130 -10.05 8.77 0.65
N GLY A 131 -10.20 8.59 -0.64
CA GLY A 131 -9.69 9.48 -1.67
C GLY A 131 -10.50 9.43 -2.96
N PRO A 132 -10.20 10.28 -3.94
CA PRO A 132 -9.20 11.35 -3.90
C PRO A 132 -9.64 12.57 -3.10
N GLY A 133 -8.67 13.42 -2.73
CA GLY A 133 -8.95 14.72 -2.11
C GLY A 133 -9.49 15.76 -3.10
N PRO A 134 -9.88 16.94 -2.59
CA PRO A 134 -10.37 18.03 -3.43
C PRO A 134 -9.40 18.39 -4.54
N GLY A 135 -9.92 18.53 -5.77
CA GLY A 135 -9.13 18.88 -6.96
C GLY A 135 -8.35 17.71 -7.58
N MET A 136 -8.23 16.57 -6.90
CA MET A 136 -7.54 15.38 -7.42
C MET A 136 -8.50 14.50 -8.21
N ARG A 137 -8.03 13.90 -9.30
CA ARG A 137 -8.83 13.07 -10.20
C ARG A 137 -8.17 11.74 -10.56
N ALA A 138 -6.95 11.54 -10.11
CA ALA A 138 -6.21 10.29 -10.28
C ALA A 138 -5.70 9.82 -8.93
N THR A 139 -5.78 8.53 -8.71
CA THR A 139 -5.17 7.82 -7.59
C THR A 139 -4.38 6.65 -8.14
N TRP A 140 -3.44 6.15 -7.34
CA TRP A 140 -2.70 4.93 -7.60
C TRP A 140 -2.82 3.99 -6.42
N ASP A 141 -2.59 2.73 -6.68
CA ASP A 141 -2.80 1.60 -5.80
C ASP A 141 -2.32 1.86 -4.38
N PRO A 142 -3.15 1.56 -3.37
CA PRO A 142 -2.83 1.83 -1.98
C PRO A 142 -1.98 0.72 -1.35
N ALA A 143 -1.28 1.07 -0.27
CA ALA A 143 -0.79 0.14 0.73
C ALA A 143 -1.53 0.34 2.05
N VAL A 144 -1.67 -0.71 2.84
CA VAL A 144 -2.24 -0.66 4.20
C VAL A 144 -1.39 -1.46 5.17
N GLY A 145 -1.22 -0.93 6.37
CA GLY A 145 -0.50 -1.54 7.48
C GLY A 145 -1.31 -1.46 8.77
N GLU A 146 -0.63 -1.68 9.90
CA GLU A 146 -1.26 -1.71 11.22
C GLU A 146 -2.03 -0.43 11.54
N ARG A 147 -1.50 0.72 11.20
CA ARG A 147 -2.09 2.02 11.55
C ARG A 147 -2.46 2.88 10.35
N TYR A 148 -1.72 2.75 9.26
CA TYR A 148 -1.82 3.67 8.14
C TYR A 148 -2.25 2.99 6.86
N ALA A 149 -2.98 3.74 6.03
CA ALA A 149 -3.12 3.47 4.61
C ALA A 149 -2.45 4.61 3.83
N VAL A 150 -1.68 4.28 2.80
CA VAL A 150 -0.92 5.23 1.98
C VAL A 150 -1.26 5.01 0.51
N TRP A 151 -1.44 6.08 -0.23
CA TRP A 151 -1.66 6.04 -1.68
C TRP A 151 -1.13 7.33 -2.34
N PHE A 152 -1.14 7.37 -3.65
CA PHE A 152 -0.78 8.57 -4.39
C PHE A 152 -2.00 9.23 -5.02
N GLU A 153 -1.94 10.56 -5.14
CA GLU A 153 -2.97 11.37 -5.80
C GLU A 153 -2.34 12.40 -6.71
N ALA A 154 -3.00 12.67 -7.84
CA ALA A 154 -2.66 13.79 -8.72
C ALA A 154 -3.92 14.43 -9.31
N GLU A 155 -3.78 15.64 -9.85
CA GLU A 155 -4.86 16.31 -10.55
C GLU A 155 -5.31 15.53 -11.79
N ARG A 156 -4.37 14.85 -12.45
CA ARG A 156 -4.60 14.00 -13.61
C ARG A 156 -3.61 12.83 -13.59
N ARG A 157 -3.95 11.73 -14.27
CA ARG A 157 -3.12 10.54 -14.33
C ARG A 157 -1.77 10.75 -15.03
N ASP A 158 -1.72 11.68 -15.97
CA ASP A 158 -0.53 12.09 -16.71
C ASP A 158 0.20 13.29 -16.10
N SER A 159 -0.14 13.67 -14.87
CA SER A 159 0.53 14.74 -14.15
C SER A 159 2.01 14.42 -13.96
N PRO A 160 2.91 15.40 -14.13
CA PRO A 160 4.33 15.22 -13.91
C PRO A 160 4.69 15.10 -12.42
N SER A 161 3.73 15.36 -11.55
CA SER A 161 3.86 15.24 -10.10
C SER A 161 2.61 14.65 -9.48
N ALA A 162 2.83 13.89 -8.43
CA ALA A 162 1.79 13.36 -7.55
C ALA A 162 2.13 13.74 -6.10
N ARG A 163 1.20 13.47 -5.20
CA ARG A 163 1.43 13.60 -3.76
C ARG A 163 1.17 12.27 -3.07
N ALA A 164 2.01 11.95 -2.12
CA ALA A 164 1.77 10.85 -1.20
C ALA A 164 0.78 11.30 -0.12
N VAL A 165 -0.26 10.52 0.08
CA VAL A 165 -1.33 10.80 1.04
C VAL A 165 -1.42 9.65 2.01
N VAL A 166 -1.64 9.98 3.29
CA VAL A 166 -1.82 8.99 4.35
C VAL A 166 -3.18 9.19 5.03
N TYR A 167 -3.73 8.08 5.48
CA TYR A 167 -4.90 7.99 6.34
C TYR A 167 -4.55 7.18 7.57
N ASP A 168 -4.69 7.79 8.76
CA ASP A 168 -4.57 7.09 10.03
C ASP A 168 -5.89 6.37 10.32
N THR A 169 -5.86 5.05 10.29
CA THR A 169 -7.05 4.20 10.45
C THR A 169 -7.63 4.26 11.87
N HIS A 170 -6.81 4.61 12.87
CA HIS A 170 -7.24 4.75 14.27
C HIS A 170 -7.93 6.10 14.53
N SER A 171 -7.32 7.19 14.08
CA SER A 171 -7.87 8.53 14.31
C SER A 171 -8.86 8.99 13.24
N GLY A 172 -8.86 8.35 12.07
CA GLY A 172 -9.62 8.79 10.91
C GLY A 172 -9.07 10.05 10.24
N ARG A 173 -7.87 10.49 10.62
CA ARG A 173 -7.23 11.68 10.08
C ARG A 173 -6.56 11.36 8.76
N ARG A 174 -6.70 12.26 7.79
CA ARG A 174 -6.06 12.22 6.47
C ARG A 174 -5.22 13.46 6.26
N TRP A 175 -4.01 13.29 5.71
CA TRP A 175 -3.14 14.42 5.33
C TRP A 175 -2.21 14.06 4.17
N THR A 176 -1.63 15.07 3.51
CA THR A 176 -0.57 14.90 2.53
C THR A 176 0.77 14.75 3.26
N LEU A 177 1.53 13.73 2.90
CA LEU A 177 2.86 13.49 3.43
C LEU A 177 3.91 14.33 2.71
N THR A 178 3.97 14.22 1.40
CA THR A 178 4.97 14.89 0.57
C THR A 178 4.51 14.97 -0.88
N GLU A 179 5.05 15.96 -1.59
CA GLU A 179 4.98 16.01 -3.05
C GLU A 179 6.05 15.08 -3.62
N ILE A 180 5.70 14.33 -4.63
CA ILE A 180 6.58 13.41 -5.33
C ILE A 180 6.59 13.70 -6.83
N GLY A 181 7.62 13.28 -7.52
CA GLY A 181 7.68 13.34 -8.99
C GLY A 181 6.75 12.32 -9.65
N SER A 182 7.07 11.90 -10.86
CA SER A 182 6.31 10.85 -11.53
C SER A 182 6.42 9.53 -10.77
N VAL A 183 5.28 8.93 -10.45
CA VAL A 183 5.17 7.64 -9.79
C VAL A 183 5.55 6.54 -10.76
N LEU A 184 6.42 5.62 -10.35
CA LEU A 184 6.86 4.46 -11.14
C LEU A 184 6.48 3.12 -10.50
N SER A 185 6.17 3.10 -9.20
CA SER A 185 5.68 1.93 -8.49
C SER A 185 4.65 2.31 -7.43
N TYR A 186 3.96 1.30 -6.93
CA TYR A 186 3.05 1.42 -5.80
C TYR A 186 3.80 1.66 -4.49
N PRO A 187 3.17 2.27 -3.48
CA PRO A 187 3.77 2.39 -2.17
C PRO A 187 3.82 1.02 -1.48
N ALA A 188 4.89 0.77 -0.74
CA ALA A 188 4.96 -0.29 0.26
C ALA A 188 5.07 0.35 1.64
N LEU A 189 4.50 -0.30 2.66
CA LEU A 189 4.32 0.25 3.99
C LEU A 189 4.69 -0.78 5.06
N SER A 190 5.51 -0.38 6.03
CA SER A 190 5.77 -1.13 7.25
C SER A 190 5.93 -0.16 8.42
N GLY A 191 5.17 -0.37 9.50
CA GLY A 191 5.14 0.54 10.64
C GLY A 191 4.74 1.97 10.23
N ASP A 192 5.65 2.92 10.45
CA ASP A 192 5.50 4.33 10.07
C ASP A 192 6.41 4.76 8.90
N ALA A 193 6.97 3.79 8.16
CA ALA A 193 7.76 4.04 6.96
C ALA A 193 6.99 3.61 5.70
N ALA A 194 6.91 4.50 4.71
CA ALA A 194 6.39 4.19 3.38
C ALA A 194 7.50 4.40 2.34
N VAL A 195 7.63 3.46 1.38
CA VAL A 195 8.63 3.50 0.31
C VAL A 195 8.00 3.27 -1.06
N TRP A 196 8.60 3.83 -2.11
CA TRP A 196 8.15 3.70 -3.50
C TRP A 196 9.29 4.03 -4.48
N CYS A 197 9.08 3.71 -5.75
CA CYS A 197 9.94 4.19 -6.82
C CYS A 197 9.30 5.39 -7.52
N SER A 198 10.05 6.48 -7.67
CA SER A 198 9.61 7.67 -8.40
C SER A 198 10.77 8.36 -9.12
N THR A 199 10.43 9.23 -10.08
CA THR A 199 11.42 10.14 -10.68
C THR A 199 11.21 11.53 -10.11
N ARG A 200 12.30 12.21 -9.71
CA ARG A 200 12.27 13.64 -9.45
C ARG A 200 12.53 14.37 -10.77
N ALA A 201 11.45 14.97 -11.35
CA ALA A 201 11.52 15.85 -12.53
C ALA A 201 12.45 15.38 -13.66
N VAL A 202 13.19 15.36 -14.34
CA VAL A 202 14.02 14.97 -15.47
C VAL A 202 15.10 13.92 -15.12
N HIS A 203 15.18 13.43 -13.89
CA HIS A 203 16.31 12.65 -13.41
C HIS A 203 16.02 11.15 -13.31
N SER A 204 17.09 10.38 -13.11
CA SER A 204 17.04 8.93 -12.92
C SER A 204 16.05 8.52 -11.84
N PRO A 205 15.35 7.41 -12.02
CA PRO A 205 14.48 6.86 -10.99
C PRO A 205 15.26 6.53 -9.71
N SER A 206 14.61 6.70 -8.57
CA SER A 206 15.15 6.29 -7.27
C SER A 206 14.07 5.64 -6.39
N ILE A 207 14.51 4.78 -5.49
CA ILE A 207 13.69 4.28 -4.40
C ILE A 207 13.67 5.37 -3.33
N ASN A 208 12.50 5.89 -3.06
CA ASN A 208 12.27 6.98 -2.13
C ASN A 208 11.35 6.51 -1.00
N GLY A 209 11.34 7.24 0.09
CA GLY A 209 10.45 6.96 1.19
C GLY A 209 10.15 8.17 2.04
N VAL A 210 9.30 7.97 3.04
CA VAL A 210 8.92 8.97 4.03
C VAL A 210 8.65 8.31 5.37
N TRP A 211 9.10 8.95 6.45
CA TRP A 211 8.64 8.65 7.79
C TRP A 211 7.30 9.35 8.02
N ILE A 212 6.25 8.57 8.27
CA ILE A 212 4.86 9.10 8.32
C ILE A 212 4.67 10.01 9.52
N GLY A 213 5.31 9.70 10.65
CA GLY A 213 5.15 10.43 11.91
C GLY A 213 5.60 11.88 11.84
N ASP A 214 6.72 12.15 11.21
CA ASP A 214 7.35 13.47 11.11
C ASP A 214 7.32 14.07 9.69
N GLY A 215 6.93 13.30 8.69
CA GLY A 215 6.86 13.71 7.29
C GLY A 215 8.25 13.86 6.64
N ILE A 216 9.30 13.33 7.24
CA ILE A 216 10.66 13.44 6.70
C ILE A 216 10.82 12.47 5.52
N ALA A 217 11.05 13.03 4.33
CA ALA A 217 11.34 12.26 3.13
C ALA A 217 12.82 11.87 3.07
N PHE A 218 13.10 10.67 2.56
CA PHE A 218 14.44 10.15 2.37
C PHE A 218 14.57 9.44 1.01
N GLU A 219 15.80 9.27 0.55
CA GLU A 219 16.14 8.44 -0.60
C GLU A 219 16.85 7.19 -0.09
N VAL A 220 16.39 6.01 -0.55
CA VAL A 220 16.98 4.71 -0.20
C VAL A 220 18.15 4.41 -1.11
N ALA A 221 17.90 4.49 -2.42
CA ALA A 221 18.93 4.22 -3.44
C ALA A 221 18.49 4.74 -4.82
N PRO A 222 19.43 5.06 -5.71
CA PRO A 222 19.14 5.22 -7.13
C PRO A 222 18.73 3.88 -7.75
N GLY A 223 17.80 3.91 -8.71
CA GLY A 223 17.38 2.72 -9.44
C GLY A 223 15.88 2.65 -9.70
N ARG A 224 15.50 1.64 -10.49
CA ARG A 224 14.10 1.30 -10.79
C ARG A 224 13.72 0.02 -10.08
N GLY A 225 12.49 -0.08 -9.62
CA GLY A 225 11.95 -1.31 -9.06
C GLY A 225 10.67 -1.04 -8.28
N GLU A 226 10.00 -2.10 -7.95
CA GLU A 226 8.86 -2.10 -7.02
C GLU A 226 9.42 -2.49 -5.66
N PRO A 227 9.66 -1.53 -4.73
CA PRO A 227 10.19 -1.84 -3.44
C PRO A 227 9.14 -2.49 -2.56
N VAL A 228 9.59 -3.39 -1.70
CA VAL A 228 8.85 -3.90 -0.55
C VAL A 228 9.61 -3.56 0.71
N ILE A 229 8.91 -3.39 1.82
CA ILE A 229 9.50 -3.02 3.11
C ILE A 229 8.89 -3.84 4.23
N ASP A 230 9.74 -4.30 5.15
CA ASP A 230 9.32 -4.80 6.44
C ASP A 230 10.42 -4.57 7.48
N ASP A 231 10.03 -4.18 8.71
CA ASP A 231 10.90 -3.92 9.86
C ASP A 231 12.18 -3.10 9.52
N GLY A 232 12.00 -2.03 8.73
CA GLY A 232 13.09 -1.14 8.34
C GLY A 232 14.03 -1.67 7.27
N VAL A 233 13.79 -2.84 6.71
CA VAL A 233 14.50 -3.40 5.56
C VAL A 233 13.68 -3.19 4.31
N VAL A 234 14.30 -2.59 3.28
CA VAL A 234 13.69 -2.39 1.96
C VAL A 234 14.35 -3.33 0.96
N VAL A 235 13.55 -4.04 0.16
CA VAL A 235 14.06 -4.91 -0.91
C VAL A 235 13.42 -4.51 -2.24
N TRP A 236 14.21 -4.48 -3.31
CA TRP A 236 13.72 -4.24 -4.66
C TRP A 236 14.52 -5.02 -5.70
N ALA A 237 13.91 -5.25 -6.86
CA ALA A 237 14.62 -5.68 -8.04
C ALA A 237 15.14 -4.46 -8.80
N THR A 238 16.41 -4.43 -9.21
CA THR A 238 17.00 -3.27 -9.89
C THR A 238 16.38 -2.99 -11.26
N ASP A 239 15.79 -4.00 -11.86
CA ASP A 239 14.89 -3.94 -13.02
C ASP A 239 14.00 -5.20 -13.06
N ARG A 240 13.30 -5.45 -14.19
CA ARG A 240 12.40 -6.61 -14.34
C ARG A 240 13.09 -7.97 -14.33
N ILE A 241 14.41 -8.01 -14.45
CA ILE A 241 15.23 -9.23 -14.44
C ILE A 241 16.52 -9.06 -13.61
N GLY A 242 16.77 -7.87 -13.11
CA GLY A 242 17.97 -7.50 -12.37
C GLY A 242 18.10 -8.20 -11.01
N PRO A 243 19.24 -8.04 -10.36
CA PRO A 243 19.44 -8.59 -9.02
C PRO A 243 18.46 -8.00 -8.02
N LEU A 244 18.17 -8.79 -6.98
CA LEU A 244 17.51 -8.30 -5.78
C LEU A 244 18.56 -7.63 -4.88
N VAL A 245 18.22 -6.43 -4.42
CA VAL A 245 19.06 -5.63 -3.54
C VAL A 245 18.24 -5.27 -2.31
N ALA A 246 18.87 -5.25 -1.16
CA ALA A 246 18.29 -4.79 0.09
C ALA A 246 18.99 -3.54 0.60
N ALA A 247 18.27 -2.77 1.41
CA ALA A 247 18.79 -1.66 2.19
C ALA A 247 18.20 -1.67 3.59
N GLU A 248 19.00 -1.35 4.58
CA GLU A 248 18.54 -1.09 5.94
C GLU A 248 18.37 0.43 6.14
N LEU A 249 17.18 0.86 6.46
CA LEU A 249 16.86 2.30 6.60
C LEU A 249 17.61 2.97 7.73
N ALA A 250 17.89 2.26 8.83
CA ALA A 250 18.55 2.82 10.01
C ALA A 250 20.02 3.15 9.75
N SER A 251 20.71 2.30 8.99
CA SER A 251 22.15 2.43 8.69
C SER A 251 22.43 3.04 7.32
N GLY A 252 21.46 3.00 6.41
CA GLY A 252 21.65 3.32 4.99
C GLY A 252 22.52 2.31 4.24
N THR A 253 22.81 1.15 4.86
CA THR A 253 23.63 0.10 4.24
C THR A 253 22.83 -0.63 3.18
N THR A 254 23.45 -0.88 2.02
CA THR A 254 22.85 -1.67 0.94
C THR A 254 23.68 -2.92 0.65
N TRP A 255 23.02 -4.02 0.27
CA TRP A 255 23.69 -5.28 -0.08
C TRP A 255 22.90 -6.09 -1.12
N PRO A 256 23.57 -6.94 -1.91
CA PRO A 256 22.89 -7.85 -2.81
C PRO A 256 22.25 -9.00 -2.03
N VAL A 257 20.98 -9.32 -2.36
CA VAL A 257 20.24 -10.46 -1.79
C VAL A 257 20.35 -11.69 -2.69
N ALA A 258 20.09 -11.50 -3.99
CA ALA A 258 20.13 -12.58 -4.97
C ALA A 258 20.61 -12.06 -6.32
N ALA A 259 21.24 -12.94 -7.10
CA ALA A 259 21.57 -12.66 -8.50
C ALA A 259 20.28 -12.42 -9.29
N GLY A 260 20.37 -11.59 -10.33
CA GLY A 260 19.26 -11.35 -11.23
C GLY A 260 18.78 -12.62 -11.93
N LEU A 261 17.58 -12.57 -12.46
CA LEU A 261 17.02 -13.65 -13.25
C LEU A 261 17.80 -13.78 -14.57
N THR A 262 18.19 -14.99 -14.90
CA THR A 262 18.81 -15.25 -16.21
C THR A 262 17.80 -15.17 -17.35
N ARG A 263 16.51 -15.40 -17.05
CA ARG A 263 15.39 -15.41 -17.99
C ARG A 263 14.07 -15.14 -17.26
N GLY A 264 13.05 -14.79 -18.05
CA GLY A 264 11.73 -14.46 -17.50
C GLY A 264 11.70 -13.04 -16.93
N ARG A 265 10.69 -12.76 -16.12
CA ARG A 265 10.49 -11.47 -15.45
C ARG A 265 9.93 -11.71 -14.05
N PHE A 266 10.24 -10.83 -13.14
CA PHE A 266 9.54 -10.79 -11.86
C PHE A 266 8.04 -10.50 -12.07
N THR A 267 7.19 -11.21 -11.33
CA THR A 267 5.72 -11.01 -11.36
C THR A 267 5.20 -10.41 -10.07
N GLY A 268 6.01 -10.39 -9.05
CA GLY A 268 5.73 -9.81 -7.74
C GLY A 268 6.91 -10.04 -6.82
N LEU A 269 7.01 -9.21 -5.82
CA LEU A 269 8.00 -9.26 -4.74
C LEU A 269 7.27 -9.05 -3.43
N ALA A 270 7.59 -9.81 -2.41
CA ALA A 270 7.06 -9.66 -1.06
C ALA A 270 8.17 -9.87 -0.03
N LEU A 271 8.06 -9.21 1.11
CA LEU A 271 8.99 -9.28 2.22
C LEU A 271 8.19 -9.37 3.53
N ALA A 272 8.57 -10.31 4.38
CA ALA A 272 8.12 -10.34 5.77
C ALA A 272 9.26 -10.89 6.65
N GLY A 273 9.57 -10.16 7.72
CA GLY A 273 10.76 -10.38 8.52
C GLY A 273 12.02 -10.31 7.64
N ARG A 274 12.77 -11.42 7.60
CA ARG A 274 13.97 -11.52 6.78
C ARG A 274 13.81 -12.39 5.52
N THR A 275 12.59 -12.78 5.19
CA THR A 275 12.33 -13.64 4.03
C THR A 275 11.77 -12.84 2.87
N VAL A 276 12.47 -12.90 1.75
CA VAL A 276 12.05 -12.35 0.46
C VAL A 276 11.42 -13.44 -0.38
N VAL A 277 10.23 -13.19 -0.90
CA VAL A 277 9.52 -14.10 -1.82
C VAL A 277 9.29 -13.38 -3.15
N TRP A 278 9.51 -14.08 -4.26
CA TRP A 278 9.24 -13.53 -5.59
C TRP A 278 8.64 -14.55 -6.54
N GLY A 279 7.93 -14.05 -7.54
CA GLY A 279 7.45 -14.81 -8.67
C GLY A 279 8.29 -14.56 -9.92
N GLN A 280 8.39 -15.56 -10.77
CA GLN A 280 9.05 -15.48 -12.07
C GLN A 280 8.14 -16.04 -13.16
N THR A 281 7.91 -15.26 -14.24
CA THR A 281 7.13 -15.73 -15.38
C THR A 281 7.76 -16.94 -16.04
N PRO A 282 6.94 -17.89 -16.58
CA PRO A 282 7.46 -18.96 -17.40
C PRO A 282 8.08 -18.41 -18.69
N THR A 283 9.02 -19.18 -19.23
CA THR A 283 9.62 -18.95 -20.53
C THR A 283 9.43 -20.18 -21.41
N VAL A 284 9.81 -20.11 -22.70
CA VAL A 284 9.75 -21.29 -23.61
C VAL A 284 10.61 -22.46 -23.09
N ARG A 285 11.59 -22.18 -22.24
CA ARG A 285 12.56 -23.20 -21.77
C ARG A 285 12.45 -23.55 -20.30
N GLU A 286 11.83 -22.69 -19.51
CA GLU A 286 11.75 -22.85 -18.05
C GLU A 286 10.32 -22.58 -17.57
N PRO A 287 9.77 -23.42 -16.68
CA PRO A 287 8.49 -23.14 -16.03
C PRO A 287 8.61 -21.88 -15.17
N GLY A 288 7.50 -21.21 -14.96
CA GLY A 288 7.39 -20.17 -13.93
C GLY A 288 7.69 -20.76 -12.57
N ARG A 289 8.10 -19.91 -11.63
CA ARG A 289 8.38 -20.35 -10.26
C ARG A 289 8.01 -19.28 -9.24
N VAL A 290 7.65 -19.73 -8.07
CA VAL A 290 7.63 -18.94 -6.83
C VAL A 290 8.83 -19.40 -6.00
N ALA A 291 9.64 -18.48 -5.52
CA ALA A 291 10.87 -18.78 -4.80
C ALA A 291 11.04 -17.84 -3.60
N ALA A 292 11.81 -18.29 -2.62
CA ALA A 292 12.13 -17.54 -1.41
C ALA A 292 13.65 -17.57 -1.15
N ILE A 293 14.14 -16.53 -0.46
CA ILE A 293 15.52 -16.42 0.01
C ILE A 293 15.53 -15.59 1.32
N ASP A 294 16.52 -15.81 2.18
CA ASP A 294 16.78 -14.89 3.28
C ASP A 294 17.37 -13.57 2.74
N VAL A 295 16.98 -12.45 3.32
CA VAL A 295 17.44 -11.11 2.90
C VAL A 295 18.96 -10.95 3.07
N ASP A 296 19.59 -11.70 3.98
CA ASP A 296 21.06 -11.73 4.15
C ASP A 296 21.77 -12.59 3.09
N GLY A 297 21.01 -13.17 2.17
CA GLY A 297 21.51 -14.06 1.12
C GLY A 297 21.43 -15.53 1.50
N GLY A 298 22.07 -16.38 0.71
CA GLY A 298 22.06 -17.82 0.90
C GLY A 298 21.43 -18.56 -0.28
N ASP A 299 20.97 -19.78 -0.02
CA ASP A 299 20.37 -20.63 -1.05
C ASP A 299 18.91 -20.24 -1.33
N THR A 300 18.58 -20.16 -2.60
CA THR A 300 17.21 -19.94 -3.04
C THR A 300 16.39 -21.21 -2.90
N THR A 301 15.30 -21.14 -2.15
CA THR A 301 14.30 -22.20 -2.04
C THR A 301 13.21 -22.02 -3.08
N VAL A 302 12.96 -23.02 -3.93
CA VAL A 302 11.83 -23.00 -4.88
C VAL A 302 10.62 -23.59 -4.19
N LEU A 303 9.60 -22.73 -3.95
CA LEU A 303 8.35 -23.08 -3.28
C LEU A 303 7.35 -23.76 -4.24
N ALA A 304 7.30 -23.28 -5.48
CA ALA A 304 6.41 -23.83 -6.50
C ALA A 304 7.02 -23.67 -7.90
N ARG A 305 6.61 -24.58 -8.81
CA ARG A 305 6.88 -24.51 -10.25
C ARG A 305 5.57 -24.68 -11.01
N GLY A 306 5.34 -23.87 -12.02
CA GLY A 306 4.12 -23.92 -12.84
C GLY A 306 4.38 -23.49 -14.28
N ALA A 307 3.60 -24.04 -15.21
CA ALA A 307 3.66 -23.69 -16.63
C ALA A 307 2.88 -22.42 -16.96
N HIS A 308 2.08 -21.89 -16.00
CA HIS A 308 1.13 -20.83 -16.23
C HIS A 308 1.67 -19.46 -15.80
N ARG A 309 1.01 -18.41 -16.26
CA ARG A 309 1.30 -17.03 -15.81
C ARG A 309 1.00 -16.93 -14.31
N LEU A 310 1.93 -16.32 -13.57
CA LEU A 310 1.77 -16.06 -12.16
C LEU A 310 1.28 -14.62 -11.94
N CYS A 311 0.42 -14.45 -10.92
CA CYS A 311 -0.01 -13.18 -10.35
C CYS A 311 0.45 -13.12 -8.88
N GLY A 312 1.21 -12.13 -8.49
CA GLY A 312 1.92 -12.10 -7.22
C GLY A 312 3.30 -12.75 -7.32
N PRO A 313 3.92 -13.26 -6.24
CA PRO A 313 3.30 -13.63 -4.96
C PRO A 313 3.14 -12.47 -3.96
N VAL A 314 2.36 -12.76 -2.91
CA VAL A 314 2.25 -11.99 -1.68
C VAL A 314 2.57 -12.87 -0.48
N PHE A 315 3.04 -12.28 0.63
CA PHE A 315 3.54 -13.02 1.78
C PHE A 315 3.29 -12.25 3.08
N ASP A 316 2.74 -12.90 4.10
CA ASP A 316 2.42 -12.33 5.42
C ASP A 316 3.37 -12.77 6.55
N GLY A 317 4.52 -13.37 6.21
CA GLY A 317 5.47 -13.95 7.16
C GLY A 317 5.22 -15.42 7.49
N ARG A 318 4.05 -15.96 7.11
CA ARG A 318 3.67 -17.35 7.37
C ARG A 318 3.25 -18.09 6.11
N THR A 319 2.44 -17.44 5.28
CA THR A 319 1.83 -18.05 4.11
C THR A 319 2.16 -17.23 2.86
N VAL A 320 2.69 -17.90 1.86
CA VAL A 320 2.88 -17.35 0.51
C VAL A 320 1.65 -17.68 -0.31
N VAL A 321 1.07 -16.66 -0.94
CA VAL A 321 -0.11 -16.79 -1.81
C VAL A 321 0.20 -16.23 -3.18
N TRP A 322 -0.24 -16.90 -4.23
CA TRP A 322 -0.10 -16.43 -5.61
C TRP A 322 -1.28 -16.89 -6.47
N GLY A 323 -1.45 -16.24 -7.60
CA GLY A 323 -2.37 -16.68 -8.63
C GLY A 323 -1.68 -17.49 -9.73
N GLU A 324 -2.32 -18.54 -10.20
CA GLU A 324 -1.99 -19.25 -11.43
C GLU A 324 -3.06 -19.00 -12.47
N CYS A 325 -2.69 -18.34 -13.58
CA CYS A 325 -3.61 -18.00 -14.65
C CYS A 325 -3.35 -18.90 -15.85
N GLY A 326 -4.25 -19.85 -16.10
CA GLY A 326 -4.08 -20.91 -17.10
C GLY A 326 -5.32 -21.15 -17.95
N PRO A 327 -5.19 -21.98 -19.00
CA PRO A 327 -6.27 -22.26 -19.94
C PRO A 327 -7.47 -22.99 -19.28
N ASP A 328 -7.23 -23.71 -18.18
CA ASP A 328 -8.26 -24.42 -17.43
C ASP A 328 -8.96 -23.55 -16.37
N GLY A 329 -8.71 -22.25 -16.40
CA GLY A 329 -9.18 -21.26 -15.43
C GLY A 329 -8.10 -20.84 -14.44
N ASP A 330 -8.36 -19.72 -13.77
CA ASP A 330 -7.44 -19.13 -12.82
C ASP A 330 -7.67 -19.71 -11.41
N ARG A 331 -6.60 -19.81 -10.64
CA ARG A 331 -6.61 -20.38 -9.28
C ARG A 331 -5.78 -19.54 -8.32
N ILE A 332 -6.23 -19.49 -7.07
CA ILE A 332 -5.43 -18.99 -5.94
C ILE A 332 -4.72 -20.19 -5.33
N MET A 333 -3.41 -20.11 -5.28
CA MET A 333 -2.53 -21.11 -4.70
C MET A 333 -1.86 -20.57 -3.45
N ALA A 334 -1.54 -21.45 -2.52
CA ALA A 334 -0.78 -21.07 -1.33
C ALA A 334 0.19 -22.18 -0.89
N CYS A 335 1.19 -21.82 -0.10
CA CYS A 335 2.03 -22.73 0.68
C CYS A 335 2.54 -22.02 1.93
N ARG A 336 3.01 -22.79 2.91
CA ARG A 336 3.95 -22.32 3.93
C ARG A 336 5.37 -22.45 3.36
N LEU A 337 6.33 -21.71 3.92
CA LEU A 337 7.71 -21.74 3.40
C LEU A 337 8.32 -23.15 3.34
N ASP A 338 7.96 -24.01 4.25
CA ASP A 338 8.43 -25.40 4.41
C ASP A 338 7.35 -26.45 4.10
N GLY A 339 6.19 -26.00 3.61
CA GLY A 339 5.01 -26.86 3.42
C GLY A 339 4.68 -27.15 1.96
N PRO A 340 3.76 -28.10 1.73
CA PRO A 340 3.26 -28.38 0.40
C PRO A 340 2.39 -27.24 -0.14
N THR A 341 2.32 -27.14 -1.46
CA THR A 341 1.38 -26.24 -2.12
C THR A 341 -0.04 -26.80 -2.10
N PHE A 342 -1.03 -25.92 -1.95
CA PHE A 342 -2.44 -26.28 -2.03
C PHE A 342 -3.25 -25.18 -2.75
N THR A 343 -4.39 -25.61 -3.30
CA THR A 343 -5.34 -24.67 -3.93
C THR A 343 -6.25 -24.08 -2.85
N VAL A 344 -6.30 -22.75 -2.79
CA VAL A 344 -7.23 -22.02 -1.91
C VAL A 344 -8.60 -21.88 -2.55
N ALA A 345 -8.62 -21.46 -3.83
CA ALA A 345 -9.88 -21.27 -4.57
C ALA A 345 -9.66 -21.38 -6.09
N ALA A 346 -10.70 -21.81 -6.79
CA ALA A 346 -10.85 -21.55 -8.21
C ALA A 346 -11.46 -20.16 -8.40
N VAL A 347 -10.95 -19.39 -9.36
CA VAL A 347 -11.40 -18.01 -9.61
C VAL A 347 -12.42 -18.00 -10.74
N ALA A 348 -13.57 -17.39 -10.50
CA ALA A 348 -14.57 -17.19 -11.54
C ALA A 348 -14.22 -15.94 -12.37
N GLY A 349 -13.60 -16.13 -13.52
CA GLY A 349 -13.13 -15.06 -14.40
C GLY A 349 -11.59 -14.90 -14.38
N ASP A 350 -11.11 -13.78 -14.86
CA ASP A 350 -9.67 -13.50 -14.94
C ASP A 350 -9.15 -12.92 -13.63
N LEU A 351 -8.15 -13.56 -13.06
CA LEU A 351 -7.48 -13.07 -11.84
C LEU A 351 -6.65 -11.83 -12.16
N VAL A 352 -6.87 -10.77 -11.38
CA VAL A 352 -6.18 -9.49 -11.51
C VAL A 352 -5.09 -9.35 -10.45
N GLU A 353 -5.42 -9.58 -9.17
CA GLU A 353 -4.53 -9.30 -8.04
C GLU A 353 -4.86 -10.17 -6.83
N VAL A 354 -3.89 -10.36 -5.95
CA VAL A 354 -4.02 -11.10 -4.69
C VAL A 354 -3.39 -10.32 -3.54
N ALA A 355 -3.92 -10.50 -2.32
CA ALA A 355 -3.36 -9.98 -1.08
C ALA A 355 -3.54 -11.01 0.04
N VAL A 356 -2.65 -11.02 1.03
CA VAL A 356 -2.71 -11.93 2.19
C VAL A 356 -2.37 -11.20 3.47
N SER A 357 -3.06 -11.51 4.55
CA SER A 357 -2.73 -11.10 5.92
C SER A 357 -3.51 -11.94 6.94
N ASP A 358 -2.84 -12.37 8.00
CA ASP A 358 -3.45 -13.02 9.17
C ASP A 358 -4.42 -14.16 8.84
N ALA A 359 -3.98 -15.13 8.02
CA ALA A 359 -4.80 -16.24 7.56
C ALA A 359 -6.05 -15.85 6.74
N ARG A 360 -6.08 -14.64 6.21
CA ARG A 360 -7.05 -14.19 5.21
C ARG A 360 -6.35 -13.98 3.88
N VAL A 361 -7.05 -14.26 2.82
CA VAL A 361 -6.65 -13.97 1.45
C VAL A 361 -7.73 -13.16 0.78
N ALA A 362 -7.33 -12.16 0.01
CA ALA A 362 -8.22 -11.41 -0.84
C ALA A 362 -7.73 -11.46 -2.29
N TRP A 363 -8.66 -11.45 -3.24
CA TRP A 363 -8.30 -11.34 -4.66
C TRP A 363 -9.33 -10.53 -5.44
N ILE A 364 -8.86 -9.92 -6.52
CA ILE A 364 -9.70 -9.26 -7.52
C ILE A 364 -9.85 -10.19 -8.72
N ALA A 365 -11.07 -10.40 -9.15
CA ALA A 365 -11.40 -11.12 -10.36
C ALA A 365 -12.24 -10.27 -11.34
N ALA A 366 -11.88 -10.29 -12.62
CA ALA A 366 -12.70 -9.73 -13.69
C ALA A 366 -13.70 -10.80 -14.18
N THR A 367 -14.94 -10.75 -13.70
CA THR A 367 -15.96 -11.77 -13.98
C THR A 367 -16.73 -11.54 -15.28
N ALA A 368 -16.67 -10.33 -15.82
CA ALA A 368 -17.22 -9.95 -17.13
C ALA A 368 -16.60 -8.61 -17.58
N PRO A 369 -16.75 -8.18 -18.83
CA PRO A 369 -16.32 -6.86 -19.26
C PRO A 369 -16.85 -5.76 -18.33
N ALA A 370 -15.94 -4.98 -17.74
CA ALA A 370 -16.22 -3.92 -16.79
C ALA A 370 -17.01 -4.35 -15.52
N ARG A 371 -16.90 -5.62 -15.13
CA ARG A 371 -17.41 -6.13 -13.87
C ARG A 371 -16.30 -6.81 -13.11
N TYR A 372 -16.01 -6.29 -11.92
CA TYR A 372 -15.00 -6.81 -11.03
C TYR A 372 -15.62 -7.28 -9.72
N GLU A 373 -15.00 -8.27 -9.13
CA GLU A 373 -15.37 -8.81 -7.84
C GLU A 373 -14.12 -8.91 -6.98
N ILE A 374 -14.20 -8.44 -5.74
CA ILE A 374 -13.22 -8.74 -4.72
C ILE A 374 -13.82 -9.81 -3.82
N VAL A 375 -13.09 -10.86 -3.60
CA VAL A 375 -13.45 -11.91 -2.64
C VAL A 375 -12.42 -11.91 -1.52
N VAL A 376 -12.89 -11.97 -0.28
CA VAL A 376 -12.04 -12.20 0.90
C VAL A 376 -12.46 -13.53 1.52
N ALA A 377 -11.50 -14.42 1.71
CA ALA A 377 -11.72 -15.74 2.30
C ALA A 377 -10.70 -16.03 3.40
N ARG A 378 -11.02 -17.01 4.24
CA ARG A 378 -10.05 -17.54 5.21
C ARG A 378 -9.16 -18.59 4.54
N LEU A 379 -7.87 -18.55 4.84
CA LEU A 379 -6.95 -19.62 4.46
C LEU A 379 -7.25 -20.87 5.29
N PRO A 380 -7.15 -22.07 4.70
CA PRO A 380 -7.18 -23.33 5.44
C PRO A 380 -6.10 -23.36 6.52
N GLN A 381 -6.43 -23.88 7.70
CA GLN A 381 -5.52 -24.00 8.83
C GLN A 381 -4.55 -25.17 8.68
#